data_a65a471396e98061b9c2e23ff81bab36
#
_entry.id   a65a471396e98061b9c2e23ff81bab36
#
_cell.length_a   1.000
_cell.length_b   1.000
_cell.length_c   1.000
_cell.angle_alpha   90.00
_cell.angle_beta   90.00
_cell.angle_gamma   90.00
#
_symmetry.space_group_name_H-M   'P 1'
#
loop_
_entity.id
_entity.type
_entity.pdbx_description
1 polymer ?
#
loop_
_entity_poly.entity_id
_entity_poly.type
_entity_poly.pdbx_seq_one_letter_code
_entity_poly.pdbx_strand_id
1 'polypeptide(L)'
;MGRISVLHRREEPEMGPGVRAVLGDVSGEVAVFGSLNADLTVRTERFPKPGETVSGEDLVILPGGKSANQAVQAGLLGAHVRMIGAVGGDGHGDLLVESLQRAGVDTAAVQREDVATGTAII
;
A
#
# COMPACT_ATOMS: atom_id res chain seq x y z
N MET A 1 -3.87 -40.80 3.24
CA MET A 1 -2.60 -40.22 2.78
C MET A 1 -2.62 -38.72 3.12
N GLY A 2 -2.03 -38.36 4.28
CA GLY A 2 -2.14 -37.01 4.83
C GLY A 2 -1.23 -36.03 4.09
N ARG A 3 -1.78 -34.93 3.60
CA ARG A 3 -1.01 -33.78 3.11
C ARG A 3 -0.50 -33.00 4.31
N ILE A 4 0.80 -32.99 4.53
CA ILE A 4 1.46 -32.09 5.47
C ILE A 4 1.56 -30.73 4.79
N SER A 5 0.74 -29.76 5.23
CA SER A 5 0.93 -28.37 4.83
C SER A 5 2.06 -27.80 5.69
N VAL A 6 3.21 -27.58 5.10
CA VAL A 6 4.29 -26.83 5.75
C VAL A 6 3.86 -25.35 5.78
N LEU A 7 3.48 -24.89 6.95
CA LEU A 7 3.36 -23.44 7.20
C LEU A 7 4.76 -22.85 7.08
N HIS A 8 4.99 -22.17 5.97
CA HIS A 8 6.17 -21.33 5.82
C HIS A 8 6.07 -20.22 6.87
N ARG A 9 6.87 -20.33 7.91
CA ARG A 9 7.01 -19.26 8.91
C ARG A 9 7.51 -18.04 8.12
N ARG A 10 6.71 -16.98 8.00
CA ARG A 10 7.17 -15.71 7.45
C ARG A 10 8.36 -15.29 8.30
N GLU A 11 9.51 -15.10 7.65
CA GLU A 11 10.62 -14.43 8.30
C GLU A 11 10.12 -13.02 8.66
N GLU A 12 10.09 -12.71 9.94
CA GLU A 12 9.74 -11.37 10.41
C GLU A 12 10.81 -10.41 9.87
N PRO A 13 10.40 -9.27 9.28
CA PRO A 13 11.38 -8.28 8.85
C PRO A 13 12.25 -7.88 10.04
N GLU A 14 13.56 -8.06 9.92
CA GLU A 14 14.49 -7.69 10.99
C GLU A 14 14.45 -6.17 11.19
N MET A 15 13.76 -5.74 12.23
CA MET A 15 13.83 -4.36 12.70
C MET A 15 15.24 -4.11 13.27
N GLY A 16 15.93 -3.09 12.76
CA GLY A 16 17.21 -2.69 13.31
C GLY A 16 17.14 -2.41 14.83
N PRO A 17 18.23 -2.64 15.58
CA PRO A 17 18.23 -2.58 17.05
C PRO A 17 17.77 -1.22 17.61
N GLY A 18 17.95 -0.13 16.89
CA GLY A 18 17.49 1.20 17.30
C GLY A 18 15.96 1.35 17.27
N VAL A 19 15.29 0.73 16.33
CA VAL A 19 13.82 0.78 16.22
C VAL A 19 13.16 -0.05 17.32
N ARG A 20 13.70 -1.24 17.62
CA ARG A 20 13.25 -2.07 18.73
C ARG A 20 13.42 -1.38 20.10
N ALA A 21 14.50 -0.65 20.29
CA ALA A 21 14.75 0.08 21.55
C ALA A 21 13.73 1.18 21.81
N VAL A 22 13.19 1.81 20.75
CA VAL A 22 12.22 2.92 20.87
C VAL A 22 10.78 2.40 20.96
N LEU A 23 10.42 1.35 20.20
CA LEU A 23 9.04 0.88 20.08
C LEU A 23 8.68 -0.25 21.05
N GLY A 24 9.69 -0.92 21.64
CA GLY A 24 9.45 -2.13 22.43
C GLY A 24 8.94 -3.29 21.56
N ASP A 25 8.42 -4.33 22.21
CA ASP A 25 7.69 -5.40 21.51
C ASP A 25 6.30 -4.88 21.15
N VAL A 26 6.12 -4.46 19.89
CA VAL A 26 4.80 -4.11 19.36
C VAL A 26 4.05 -5.41 19.07
N SER A 27 3.43 -5.96 20.11
CA SER A 27 2.51 -7.09 20.01
C SER A 27 1.07 -6.54 19.94
N GLY A 28 0.54 -6.32 18.76
CA GLY A 28 -0.82 -5.85 18.58
C GLY A 28 -1.27 -5.95 17.12
N GLU A 29 -2.55 -6.22 16.92
CA GLU A 29 -3.17 -6.09 15.60
C GLU A 29 -3.55 -4.64 15.36
N VAL A 30 -3.18 -4.13 14.19
CA VAL A 30 -3.54 -2.79 13.73
C VAL A 30 -4.52 -2.93 12.56
N ALA A 31 -5.72 -2.41 12.71
CA ALA A 31 -6.65 -2.28 11.60
C ALA A 31 -6.56 -0.85 11.03
N VAL A 32 -6.30 -0.75 9.74
CA VAL A 32 -6.28 0.52 9.01
C VAL A 32 -7.46 0.54 8.05
N PHE A 33 -8.34 1.51 8.22
CA PHE A 33 -9.51 1.71 7.35
C PHE A 33 -9.37 3.00 6.56
N GLY A 34 -9.51 2.92 5.22
CA GLY A 34 -9.57 4.12 4.40
C GLY A 34 -9.05 3.97 2.97
N SER A 35 -8.48 5.05 2.45
CA SER A 35 -8.20 5.22 1.03
C SER A 35 -6.99 4.43 0.53
N LEU A 36 -7.19 3.86 -0.68
CA LEU A 36 -6.16 3.28 -1.54
C LEU A 36 -6.28 4.00 -2.90
N ASN A 37 -5.23 4.64 -3.36
CA ASN A 37 -5.21 5.37 -4.63
C ASN A 37 -3.93 5.06 -5.40
N ALA A 38 -4.00 5.09 -6.71
CA ALA A 38 -2.81 5.12 -7.55
C ALA A 38 -2.41 6.58 -7.79
N ASP A 39 -1.19 6.95 -7.44
CA ASP A 39 -0.65 8.28 -7.63
C ASP A 39 0.09 8.33 -8.98
N LEU A 40 -0.46 9.12 -9.93
CA LEU A 40 0.11 9.38 -11.23
C LEU A 40 0.93 10.66 -11.16
N THR A 41 2.23 10.52 -11.04
CA THR A 41 3.15 11.67 -10.92
C THR A 41 3.76 12.00 -12.27
N VAL A 42 3.65 13.27 -12.68
CA VAL A 42 4.24 13.79 -13.91
C VAL A 42 5.11 15.00 -13.57
N ARG A 43 6.34 14.98 -14.03
CA ARG A 43 7.23 16.14 -13.90
C ARG A 43 6.92 17.17 -14.99
N THR A 44 6.66 18.39 -14.59
CA THR A 44 6.46 19.53 -15.50
C THR A 44 7.30 20.73 -15.05
N GLU A 45 7.66 21.63 -15.98
CA GLU A 45 8.38 22.84 -15.62
C GLU A 45 7.55 23.79 -14.73
N ARG A 46 6.23 23.76 -14.90
CA ARG A 46 5.28 24.57 -14.14
C ARG A 46 3.89 23.94 -14.12
N PHE A 47 3.06 24.36 -13.20
CA PHE A 47 1.66 23.97 -13.23
C PHE A 47 0.90 24.56 -14.41
N PRO A 48 0.01 23.82 -15.06
CA PRO A 48 -0.87 24.33 -16.11
C PRO A 48 -1.87 25.36 -15.54
N LYS A 49 -2.17 26.37 -16.34
CA LYS A 49 -3.31 27.26 -16.05
C LYS A 49 -4.62 26.56 -16.43
N PRO A 50 -5.77 27.02 -15.93
CA PRO A 50 -7.07 26.48 -16.35
C PRO A 50 -7.23 26.48 -17.88
N GLY A 51 -7.56 25.31 -18.45
CA GLY A 51 -7.70 25.12 -19.90
C GLY A 51 -6.40 25.00 -20.70
N GLU A 52 -5.25 24.98 -20.03
CA GLU A 52 -3.93 24.85 -20.67
C GLU A 52 -3.45 23.40 -20.67
N THR A 53 -2.78 23.00 -21.75
CA THR A 53 -2.01 21.76 -21.84
C THR A 53 -0.53 22.07 -21.71
N VAL A 54 0.16 21.37 -20.80
CA VAL A 54 1.61 21.47 -20.61
C VAL A 54 2.22 20.11 -20.88
N SER A 55 3.34 20.08 -21.61
CA SER A 55 4.11 18.86 -21.77
C SER A 55 4.74 18.45 -20.44
N GLY A 56 4.68 17.16 -20.14
CA GLY A 56 5.32 16.57 -18.97
C GLY A 56 6.27 15.45 -19.36
N GLU A 57 7.15 15.11 -18.46
CA GLU A 57 8.12 14.03 -18.57
C GLU A 57 7.95 13.05 -17.40
N ASP A 58 8.48 11.83 -17.54
CA ASP A 58 8.58 10.86 -16.48
C ASP A 58 7.24 10.54 -15.78
N LEU A 59 6.24 10.10 -16.53
CA LEU A 59 5.03 9.58 -15.90
C LEU A 59 5.37 8.34 -15.06
N VAL A 60 5.19 8.46 -13.75
CA VAL A 60 5.38 7.37 -12.81
C VAL A 60 4.07 7.08 -12.09
N ILE A 61 3.71 5.80 -11.99
CA ILE A 61 2.53 5.35 -11.26
C ILE A 61 3.00 4.69 -9.97
N LEU A 62 2.62 5.24 -8.84
CA LEU A 62 3.02 4.78 -7.52
C LEU A 62 1.81 4.36 -6.70
N PRO A 63 1.96 3.34 -5.83
CA PRO A 63 0.94 3.05 -4.85
C PRO A 63 0.87 4.20 -3.84
N GLY A 64 -0.35 4.70 -3.61
CA GLY A 64 -0.63 5.82 -2.73
C GLY A 64 -1.93 5.62 -1.95
N GLY A 65 -2.44 6.71 -1.41
CA GLY A 65 -3.53 6.73 -0.45
C GLY A 65 -3.00 6.84 0.98
N LYS A 66 -3.51 7.82 1.72
CA LYS A 66 -3.01 8.11 3.08
C LYS A 66 -3.08 6.90 3.99
N SER A 67 -4.19 6.16 3.95
CA SER A 67 -4.38 4.98 4.78
C SER A 67 -3.51 3.81 4.32
N ALA A 68 -3.40 3.59 3.01
CA ALA A 68 -2.52 2.55 2.48
C ALA A 68 -1.05 2.81 2.86
N ASN A 69 -0.58 4.06 2.79
CA ASN A 69 0.77 4.43 3.19
C ASN A 69 1.02 4.18 4.69
N GLN A 70 0.02 4.45 5.55
CA GLN A 70 0.11 4.13 6.98
C GLN A 70 0.18 2.62 7.23
N ALA A 71 -0.65 1.84 6.52
CA ALA A 71 -0.65 0.38 6.63
C ALA A 71 0.69 -0.21 6.19
N VAL A 72 1.23 0.25 5.05
CA VAL A 72 2.55 -0.17 4.55
C VAL A 72 3.63 0.15 5.57
N GLN A 73 3.67 1.39 6.10
CA GLN A 73 4.69 1.78 7.05
C GLN A 73 4.61 0.98 8.35
N ALA A 74 3.41 0.74 8.88
CA ALA A 74 3.23 -0.08 10.07
C ALA A 74 3.64 -1.53 9.83
N GLY A 75 3.30 -2.11 8.67
CA GLY A 75 3.73 -3.45 8.28
C GLY A 75 5.24 -3.59 8.16
N LEU A 76 5.92 -2.62 7.54
CA LEU A 76 7.38 -2.58 7.44
C LEU A 76 8.07 -2.44 8.81
N LEU A 77 7.40 -1.85 9.80
CA LEU A 77 7.87 -1.78 11.18
C LEU A 77 7.60 -3.06 11.98
N GLY A 78 7.00 -4.08 11.37
CA GLY A 78 6.76 -5.39 11.99
C GLY A 78 5.42 -5.53 12.73
N ALA A 79 4.50 -4.57 12.60
CA ALA A 79 3.17 -4.70 13.15
C ALA A 79 2.31 -5.71 12.36
N HIS A 80 1.42 -6.42 13.02
CA HIS A 80 0.37 -7.20 12.37
C HIS A 80 -0.73 -6.26 11.89
N VAL A 81 -0.72 -5.94 10.59
CA VAL A 81 -1.62 -4.93 10.01
C VAL A 81 -2.63 -5.60 9.10
N ARG A 82 -3.90 -5.20 9.24
CA ARG A 82 -4.98 -5.50 8.29
C ARG A 82 -5.46 -4.22 7.65
N MET A 83 -5.46 -4.19 6.31
CA MET A 83 -6.03 -3.09 5.55
C MET A 83 -7.48 -3.39 5.21
N ILE A 84 -8.35 -2.40 5.47
CA ILE A 84 -9.79 -2.43 5.16
C ILE A 84 -10.05 -1.28 4.19
N GLY A 85 -10.58 -1.59 3.02
CA GLY A 85 -10.86 -0.59 1.99
C GLY A 85 -11.36 -1.22 0.71
N ALA A 86 -11.34 -0.47 -0.39
CA ALA A 86 -11.76 -0.96 -1.69
C ALA A 86 -10.86 -0.43 -2.81
N VAL A 87 -10.69 -1.25 -3.85
CA VAL A 87 -10.02 -0.91 -5.10
C VAL A 87 -10.85 -1.44 -6.27
N GLY A 88 -10.60 -0.95 -7.45
CA GLY A 88 -11.21 -1.50 -8.67
C GLY A 88 -10.63 -2.84 -9.08
N GLY A 89 -11.32 -3.54 -9.98
CA GLY A 89 -10.85 -4.75 -10.63
C GLY A 89 -9.86 -4.47 -11.79
N ASP A 90 -8.94 -3.53 -11.61
CA ASP A 90 -8.02 -3.03 -12.63
C ASP A 90 -6.56 -3.14 -12.21
N GLY A 91 -5.64 -2.82 -13.13
CA GLY A 91 -4.20 -2.90 -12.87
C GLY A 91 -3.70 -1.96 -11.77
N HIS A 92 -4.37 -0.82 -11.53
CA HIS A 92 -4.06 0.05 -10.41
C HIS A 92 -4.45 -0.60 -9.07
N GLY A 93 -5.60 -1.27 -9.02
CA GLY A 93 -6.01 -2.04 -7.85
C GLY A 93 -5.04 -3.18 -7.54
N ASP A 94 -4.53 -3.86 -8.57
CA ASP A 94 -3.50 -4.90 -8.42
C ASP A 94 -2.22 -4.34 -7.83
N LEU A 95 -1.71 -3.23 -8.39
CA LEU A 95 -0.52 -2.52 -7.89
C LEU A 95 -0.63 -2.19 -6.40
N LEU A 96 -1.78 -1.69 -5.95
CA LEU A 96 -2.02 -1.30 -4.57
C LEU A 96 -2.03 -2.51 -3.62
N VAL A 97 -2.75 -3.57 -4.00
CA VAL A 97 -2.83 -4.80 -3.20
C VAL A 97 -1.46 -5.47 -3.09
N GLU A 98 -0.72 -5.56 -4.20
CA GLU A 98 0.63 -6.11 -4.19
C GLU A 98 1.59 -5.30 -3.30
N SER A 99 1.49 -3.98 -3.31
CA SER A 99 2.30 -3.10 -2.47
C SER A 99 2.06 -3.37 -0.98
N LEU A 100 0.80 -3.49 -0.57
CA LEU A 100 0.41 -3.84 0.79
C LEU A 100 0.95 -5.23 1.19
N GLN A 101 0.76 -6.23 0.33
CA GLN A 101 1.21 -7.61 0.58
C GLN A 101 2.72 -7.70 0.73
N ARG A 102 3.49 -6.97 -0.08
CA ARG A 102 4.95 -6.88 0.04
C ARG A 102 5.41 -6.29 1.37
N ALA A 103 4.61 -5.41 1.96
CA ALA A 103 4.86 -4.86 3.30
C ALA A 103 4.35 -5.75 4.45
N GLY A 104 3.84 -6.95 4.14
CA GLY A 104 3.32 -7.88 5.14
C GLY A 104 1.92 -7.55 5.66
N VAL A 105 1.19 -6.65 5.00
CA VAL A 105 -0.17 -6.25 5.38
C VAL A 105 -1.17 -7.30 4.91
N ASP A 106 -2.09 -7.68 5.80
CA ASP A 106 -3.26 -8.52 5.47
C ASP A 106 -4.25 -7.72 4.62
N THR A 107 -4.49 -8.18 3.40
CA THR A 107 -5.37 -7.54 2.41
C THR A 107 -6.71 -8.27 2.24
N ALA A 108 -7.03 -9.27 3.08
CA ALA A 108 -8.25 -10.05 2.93
C ALA A 108 -9.55 -9.22 3.04
N ALA A 109 -9.47 -8.04 3.68
CA ALA A 109 -10.58 -7.10 3.81
C ALA A 109 -10.53 -5.93 2.79
N VAL A 110 -9.67 -6.00 1.77
CA VAL A 110 -9.69 -5.08 0.63
C VAL A 110 -10.63 -5.63 -0.43
N GLN A 111 -11.73 -4.94 -0.63
CA GLN A 111 -12.76 -5.34 -1.58
C GLN A 111 -12.37 -4.95 -3.02
N ARG A 112 -12.83 -5.76 -3.98
CA ARG A 112 -12.76 -5.45 -5.42
C ARG A 112 -14.14 -4.99 -5.89
N GLU A 113 -14.19 -3.76 -6.38
CA GLU A 113 -15.41 -3.14 -6.83
C GLU A 113 -15.45 -3.05 -8.37
N ASP A 114 -16.67 -3.02 -8.94
CA ASP A 114 -16.88 -2.85 -10.38
C ASP A 114 -16.84 -1.34 -10.77
N VAL A 115 -15.80 -0.67 -10.31
CA VAL A 115 -15.47 0.72 -10.63
C VAL A 115 -13.97 0.85 -10.77
N ALA A 116 -13.49 1.92 -11.41
CA ALA A 116 -12.05 2.17 -11.49
C ALA A 116 -11.45 2.46 -10.12
N THR A 117 -10.22 2.00 -9.90
CA THR A 117 -9.42 2.36 -8.72
C THR A 117 -9.23 3.86 -8.65
N GLY A 118 -9.37 4.45 -7.45
CA GLY A 118 -9.12 5.87 -7.22
C GLY A 118 -7.71 6.26 -7.66
N THR A 119 -7.60 7.37 -8.37
CA THR A 119 -6.32 7.92 -8.85
C THR A 119 -6.14 9.35 -8.42
N ALA A 120 -4.90 9.74 -8.13
CA ALA A 120 -4.49 11.13 -7.96
C ALA A 120 -3.49 11.50 -9.04
N ILE A 121 -3.60 12.70 -9.60
CA ILE A 121 -2.63 13.26 -10.55
C ILE A 121 -1.81 14.28 -9.79
N ILE A 122 -0.51 14.10 -9.78
CA ILE A 122 0.43 14.88 -8.99
C ILE A 122 1.51 15.47 -9.89
#